data_9006dcba47d05de3d9268043bad0801d
#
_entry.id   9006dcba47d05de3d9268043bad0801d
#
_cell.length_a   1.000
_cell.length_b   1.000
_cell.length_c   1.000
_cell.angle_alpha   90.00
_cell.angle_beta   90.00
_cell.angle_gamma   90.00
#
_symmetry.space_group_name_H-M   'P 1'
#
loop_
_entity.id
_entity.type
_entity.pdbx_description
1 polymer ?
#
loop_
_entity_poly.entity_id
_entity_poly.type
_entity_poly.pdbx_seq_one_letter_code
_entity_poly.pdbx_strand_id
1 'polypeptide(L)'
;MPFFPSLPSDAGIGHLFNIKPGHREGFGKFSEAVMRDDSIFSVAERELIAAFTSALNSCDFCYGGHSAIARQHGVEEGVFDSLIDDIDMAPVDNKLKPILHFVRKLTLEPYKMVKSDAELVYDAGWDEEALADAIWICARFNMMNRLSLGHGLEADPETFEARAKAMEYSKK
;
A
#
# COMPACT_ATOMS: atom_id res chain seq x y z
N MET A 1 -14.79 10.92 12.63
CA MET A 1 -13.96 12.01 13.25
C MET A 1 -12.74 11.39 13.94
N PRO A 2 -11.56 12.01 13.79
CA PRO A 2 -10.34 11.52 14.45
C PRO A 2 -10.55 11.32 15.96
N PHE A 3 -9.85 10.32 16.52
CA PHE A 3 -9.97 9.99 17.95
C PHE A 3 -9.20 10.95 18.86
N PHE A 4 -8.30 11.74 18.30
CA PHE A 4 -7.45 12.68 19.03
C PHE A 4 -8.04 14.10 18.97
N PRO A 5 -8.33 14.76 20.11
CA PRO A 5 -8.95 16.10 20.11
C PRO A 5 -8.11 17.18 19.43
N SER A 6 -6.79 16.98 19.31
CA SER A 6 -5.87 17.90 18.65
C SER A 6 -5.82 17.75 17.13
N LEU A 7 -6.48 16.74 16.56
CA LEU A 7 -6.52 16.51 15.12
C LEU A 7 -7.76 17.22 14.51
N PRO A 8 -7.60 17.89 13.38
CA PRO A 8 -8.75 18.45 12.66
C PRO A 8 -9.62 17.34 12.06
N SER A 9 -10.87 17.64 11.73
CA SER A 9 -11.83 16.65 11.19
C SER A 9 -11.38 16.03 9.86
N ASP A 10 -10.61 16.75 9.08
CA ASP A 10 -10.01 16.34 7.80
C ASP A 10 -8.55 15.88 7.94
N ALA A 11 -8.16 15.40 9.13
CA ALA A 11 -6.80 15.01 9.41
C ALA A 11 -6.26 13.99 8.41
N GLY A 12 -5.06 14.23 7.92
CA GLY A 12 -4.26 13.30 7.12
C GLY A 12 -3.01 12.84 7.86
N ILE A 13 -2.23 11.95 7.23
CA ILE A 13 -0.99 11.37 7.80
C ILE A 13 -0.03 12.45 8.33
N GLY A 14 0.10 13.57 7.62
CA GLY A 14 0.95 14.69 8.05
C GLY A 14 0.62 15.21 9.45
N HIS A 15 -0.65 15.19 9.84
CA HIS A 15 -1.11 15.66 11.14
C HIS A 15 -0.69 14.75 12.30
N LEU A 16 -0.52 13.44 12.06
CA LEU A 16 -0.05 12.50 13.07
C LEU A 16 1.35 12.86 13.57
N PHE A 17 2.19 13.39 12.69
CA PHE A 17 3.53 13.85 13.02
C PHE A 17 3.55 15.17 13.81
N ASN A 18 2.46 15.89 13.91
CA ASN A 18 2.35 17.04 14.81
C ASN A 18 2.28 16.59 16.28
N ILE A 19 1.73 15.38 16.52
CA ILE A 19 1.69 14.77 17.86
C ILE A 19 3.06 14.17 18.22
N LYS A 20 3.77 13.59 17.24
CA LYS A 20 5.09 12.94 17.40
C LYS A 20 6.08 13.42 16.33
N PRO A 21 6.59 14.66 16.41
CA PRO A 21 7.42 15.27 15.37
C PRO A 21 8.70 14.48 15.07
N GLY A 22 9.30 13.85 16.08
CA GLY A 22 10.53 13.06 15.92
C GLY A 22 10.41 11.83 15.01
N HIS A 23 9.19 11.40 14.69
CA HIS A 23 8.98 10.25 13.79
C HIS A 23 8.93 10.66 12.31
N ARG A 24 8.71 11.94 11.99
CA ARG A 24 8.45 12.44 10.63
C ARG A 24 9.59 12.13 9.66
N GLU A 25 10.82 12.49 10.05
CA GLU A 25 11.97 12.35 9.15
C GLU A 25 12.30 10.87 8.87
N GLY A 26 12.37 10.05 9.92
CA GLY A 26 12.65 8.62 9.78
C GLY A 26 11.58 7.90 8.94
N PHE A 27 10.31 8.23 9.20
CA PHE A 27 9.20 7.67 8.43
C PHE A 27 9.23 8.13 6.96
N GLY A 28 9.53 9.41 6.71
CA GLY A 28 9.62 9.95 5.34
C GLY A 28 10.70 9.24 4.53
N LYS A 29 11.91 9.13 5.06
CA LYS A 29 13.03 8.41 4.42
C LYS A 29 12.71 6.94 4.16
N PHE A 30 12.14 6.26 5.15
CA PHE A 30 11.71 4.87 5.00
C PHE A 30 10.64 4.71 3.91
N SER A 31 9.67 5.62 3.88
CA SER A 31 8.60 5.58 2.88
C SER A 31 9.11 5.84 1.47
N GLU A 32 10.05 6.76 1.31
CA GLU A 32 10.70 7.04 0.02
C GLU A 32 11.48 5.82 -0.45
N ALA A 33 12.31 5.23 0.42
CA ALA A 33 13.08 4.04 0.10
C ALA A 33 12.18 2.89 -0.38
N VAL A 34 11.12 2.57 0.36
CA VAL A 34 10.22 1.44 0.00
C VAL A 34 9.44 1.72 -1.29
N MET A 35 9.01 2.96 -1.52
CA MET A 35 8.05 3.26 -2.58
C MET A 35 8.66 3.88 -3.84
N ARG A 36 9.91 4.41 -3.78
CA ARG A 36 10.46 5.23 -4.87
C ARG A 36 11.93 4.93 -5.22
N ASP A 37 12.69 4.23 -4.38
CA ASP A 37 14.03 3.77 -4.74
C ASP A 37 13.98 2.73 -5.87
N ASP A 38 15.13 2.34 -6.37
CA ASP A 38 15.25 1.34 -7.42
C ASP A 38 14.54 0.04 -7.01
N SER A 39 13.73 -0.49 -7.91
CA SER A 39 12.94 -1.71 -7.71
C SER A 39 12.60 -2.32 -9.05
N ILE A 40 12.42 -3.62 -9.09
CA ILE A 40 11.92 -4.32 -10.26
C ILE A 40 10.43 -4.00 -10.52
N PHE A 41 9.69 -3.61 -9.48
CA PHE A 41 8.31 -3.17 -9.62
C PHE A 41 8.26 -1.71 -10.09
N SER A 42 7.44 -1.46 -11.09
CA SER A 42 7.06 -0.11 -11.48
C SER A 42 6.37 0.64 -10.32
N VAL A 43 6.30 1.97 -10.42
CA VAL A 43 5.53 2.76 -9.45
C VAL A 43 4.07 2.32 -9.39
N ALA A 44 3.46 2.01 -10.56
CA ALA A 44 2.09 1.50 -10.64
C ALA A 44 1.89 0.21 -9.85
N GLU A 45 2.80 -0.75 -9.97
CA GLU A 45 2.71 -2.03 -9.25
C GLU A 45 2.94 -1.86 -7.76
N ARG A 46 3.89 -1.01 -7.33
CA ARG A 46 4.10 -0.70 -5.91
C ARG A 46 2.87 -0.05 -5.27
N GLU A 47 2.25 0.89 -5.98
CA GLU A 47 1.02 1.54 -5.50
C GLU A 47 -0.18 0.57 -5.53
N LEU A 48 -0.23 -0.35 -6.50
CA LEU A 48 -1.23 -1.41 -6.55
C LEU A 48 -1.09 -2.34 -5.33
N ILE A 49 0.12 -2.82 -5.01
CA ILE A 49 0.38 -3.64 -3.81
C ILE A 49 -0.01 -2.89 -2.54
N ALA A 50 0.31 -1.60 -2.48
CA ALA A 50 -0.03 -0.71 -1.37
C ALA A 50 -1.55 -0.57 -1.16
N ALA A 51 -2.27 -0.29 -2.24
CA ALA A 51 -3.72 -0.16 -2.22
C ALA A 51 -4.39 -1.50 -1.90
N PHE A 52 -3.93 -2.59 -2.51
CA PHE A 52 -4.44 -3.94 -2.25
C PHE A 52 -4.27 -4.34 -0.77
N THR A 53 -3.07 -4.15 -0.20
CA THR A 53 -2.83 -4.36 1.24
C THR A 53 -3.79 -3.54 2.11
N SER A 54 -4.05 -2.29 1.71
CA SER A 54 -4.93 -1.40 2.45
C SER A 54 -6.41 -1.80 2.37
N ALA A 55 -6.85 -2.30 1.21
CA ALA A 55 -8.17 -2.87 1.03
C ALA A 55 -8.39 -4.10 1.91
N LEU A 56 -7.41 -5.03 1.94
CA LEU A 56 -7.44 -6.22 2.79
C LEU A 56 -7.54 -5.89 4.29
N ASN A 57 -6.99 -4.76 4.71
CA ASN A 57 -7.08 -4.25 6.08
C ASN A 57 -8.32 -3.35 6.33
N SER A 58 -9.20 -3.19 5.34
CA SER A 58 -10.37 -2.29 5.39
C SER A 58 -9.99 -0.85 5.80
N CYS A 59 -8.85 -0.36 5.30
CA CYS A 59 -8.37 0.99 5.54
C CYS A 59 -8.68 1.89 4.33
N ASP A 60 -9.92 2.38 4.24
CA ASP A 60 -10.41 3.19 3.11
C ASP A 60 -9.58 4.46 2.90
N PHE A 61 -9.06 5.05 3.99
CA PHE A 61 -8.20 6.22 3.95
C PHE A 61 -6.91 5.97 3.13
N CYS A 62 -6.22 4.85 3.39
CA CYS A 62 -5.00 4.50 2.67
C CYS A 62 -5.33 3.95 1.28
N TYR A 63 -6.34 3.08 1.19
CA TYR A 63 -6.80 2.52 -0.08
C TYR A 63 -7.13 3.60 -1.10
N GLY A 64 -7.97 4.57 -0.75
CA GLY A 64 -8.38 5.63 -1.66
C GLY A 64 -7.21 6.46 -2.19
N GLY A 65 -6.27 6.84 -1.32
CA GLY A 65 -5.08 7.60 -1.74
C GLY A 65 -4.18 6.81 -2.69
N HIS A 66 -3.83 5.56 -2.33
CA HIS A 66 -2.89 4.76 -3.12
C HIS A 66 -3.51 4.16 -4.39
N SER A 67 -4.80 3.84 -4.38
CA SER A 67 -5.50 3.46 -5.62
C SER A 67 -5.58 4.63 -6.62
N ALA A 68 -5.76 5.86 -6.13
CA ALA A 68 -5.73 7.05 -7.00
C ALA A 68 -4.34 7.26 -7.61
N ILE A 69 -3.25 7.09 -6.83
CA ILE A 69 -1.88 7.15 -7.38
C ILE A 69 -1.66 6.04 -8.41
N ALA A 70 -2.05 4.81 -8.11
CA ALA A 70 -1.90 3.69 -9.03
C ALA A 70 -2.61 3.97 -10.36
N ARG A 71 -3.83 4.53 -10.33
CA ARG A 71 -4.56 4.96 -11.55
C ARG A 71 -3.83 6.05 -12.33
N GLN A 72 -3.22 7.03 -11.66
CA GLN A 72 -2.38 8.04 -12.33
C GLN A 72 -1.18 7.43 -13.06
N HIS A 73 -0.73 6.25 -12.62
CA HIS A 73 0.35 5.49 -13.25
C HIS A 73 -0.15 4.36 -14.18
N GLY A 74 -1.43 4.36 -14.54
CA GLY A 74 -1.98 3.49 -15.59
C GLY A 74 -2.69 2.23 -15.12
N VAL A 75 -2.92 2.04 -13.82
CA VAL A 75 -3.79 0.97 -13.33
C VAL A 75 -5.24 1.31 -13.67
N GLU A 76 -5.93 0.41 -14.37
CA GLU A 76 -7.31 0.63 -14.81
C GLU A 76 -8.29 0.63 -13.63
N GLU A 77 -9.41 1.35 -13.80
CA GLU A 77 -10.52 1.32 -12.86
C GLU A 77 -11.14 -0.09 -12.82
N GLY A 78 -11.53 -0.56 -11.65
CA GLY A 78 -12.08 -1.91 -11.47
C GLY A 78 -11.07 -3.02 -11.24
N VAL A 79 -9.76 -2.79 -11.46
CA VAL A 79 -8.71 -3.76 -11.13
C VAL A 79 -8.75 -4.14 -9.65
N PHE A 80 -8.95 -3.16 -8.78
CA PHE A 80 -8.96 -3.39 -7.34
C PHE A 80 -10.14 -4.23 -6.86
N ASP A 81 -11.33 -3.99 -7.40
CA ASP A 81 -12.52 -4.80 -7.07
C ASP A 81 -12.30 -6.25 -7.48
N SER A 82 -11.75 -6.47 -8.69
CA SER A 82 -11.40 -7.80 -9.17
C SER A 82 -10.35 -8.48 -8.29
N LEU A 83 -9.32 -7.75 -7.83
CA LEU A 83 -8.28 -8.29 -6.94
C LEU A 83 -8.82 -8.70 -5.56
N ILE A 84 -9.78 -7.96 -5.03
CA ILE A 84 -10.42 -8.26 -3.75
C ILE A 84 -11.28 -9.51 -3.88
N ASP A 85 -12.04 -9.64 -4.97
CA ASP A 85 -12.93 -10.77 -5.23
C ASP A 85 -12.15 -12.03 -5.59
N ASP A 86 -11.31 -11.97 -6.63
CA ASP A 86 -10.51 -13.11 -7.09
C ASP A 86 -9.24 -12.63 -7.82
N ILE A 87 -8.07 -12.85 -7.20
CA ILE A 87 -6.76 -12.47 -7.76
C ILE A 87 -6.53 -13.15 -9.11
N ASP A 88 -6.96 -14.40 -9.28
CA ASP A 88 -6.68 -15.18 -10.48
C ASP A 88 -7.47 -14.68 -11.68
N MET A 89 -8.62 -14.06 -11.44
CA MET A 89 -9.46 -13.45 -12.47
C MET A 89 -9.15 -11.96 -12.71
N ALA A 90 -8.36 -11.33 -11.83
CA ALA A 90 -8.06 -9.90 -11.96
C ALA A 90 -7.26 -9.59 -13.24
N PRO A 91 -7.54 -8.45 -13.90
CA PRO A 91 -6.88 -8.04 -15.14
C PRO A 91 -5.51 -7.41 -14.86
N VAL A 92 -4.62 -8.16 -14.21
CA VAL A 92 -3.22 -7.82 -13.96
C VAL A 92 -2.31 -8.84 -14.65
N ASP A 93 -1.04 -8.49 -14.82
CA ASP A 93 -0.06 -9.45 -15.34
C ASP A 93 -0.08 -10.75 -14.53
N ASN A 94 -0.16 -11.88 -15.23
CA ASN A 94 -0.18 -13.20 -14.59
C ASN A 94 1.05 -13.45 -13.71
N LYS A 95 2.19 -12.85 -14.06
CA LYS A 95 3.41 -12.92 -13.28
C LYS A 95 3.25 -12.24 -11.91
N LEU A 96 2.42 -11.19 -11.81
CA LEU A 96 2.20 -10.46 -10.55
C LEU A 96 1.27 -11.22 -9.58
N LYS A 97 0.41 -12.12 -10.07
CA LYS A 97 -0.57 -12.83 -9.23
C LYS A 97 0.03 -13.59 -8.05
N PRO A 98 1.12 -14.36 -8.19
CA PRO A 98 1.78 -15.01 -7.05
C PRO A 98 2.29 -14.02 -5.99
N ILE A 99 2.77 -12.85 -6.38
CA ILE A 99 3.12 -11.76 -5.45
C ILE A 99 1.87 -11.30 -4.68
N LEU A 100 0.75 -11.10 -5.37
CA LEU A 100 -0.49 -10.65 -4.73
C LEU A 100 -1.08 -11.71 -3.79
N HIS A 101 -1.01 -13.00 -4.15
CA HIS A 101 -1.37 -14.10 -3.25
C HIS A 101 -0.48 -14.12 -1.99
N PHE A 102 0.83 -13.94 -2.17
CA PHE A 102 1.78 -13.84 -1.07
C PHE A 102 1.45 -12.66 -0.15
N VAL A 103 1.23 -11.46 -0.72
CA VAL A 103 0.85 -10.24 0.01
C VAL A 103 -0.48 -10.42 0.75
N ARG A 104 -1.48 -11.05 0.12
CA ARG A 104 -2.78 -11.35 0.76
C ARG A 104 -2.59 -12.22 2.00
N LYS A 105 -1.86 -13.32 1.86
CA LYS A 105 -1.60 -14.24 2.98
C LYS A 105 -0.77 -13.57 4.08
N LEU A 106 0.28 -12.83 3.70
CA LEU A 106 1.12 -12.09 4.65
C LEU A 106 0.31 -11.01 5.41
N THR A 107 -0.68 -10.41 4.78
CA THR A 107 -1.54 -9.40 5.41
C THR A 107 -2.53 -10.01 6.38
N LEU A 108 -3.25 -11.06 5.95
CA LEU A 108 -4.38 -11.63 6.69
C LEU A 108 -3.99 -12.72 7.67
N GLU A 109 -2.96 -13.51 7.34
CA GLU A 109 -2.57 -14.72 8.07
C GLU A 109 -1.04 -14.86 8.19
N PRO A 110 -0.31 -13.82 8.67
CA PRO A 110 1.16 -13.81 8.67
C PRO A 110 1.77 -15.01 9.42
N TYR A 111 1.07 -15.53 10.40
CA TYR A 111 1.50 -16.69 11.20
C TYR A 111 1.41 -18.04 10.44
N LYS A 112 0.78 -18.05 9.26
CA LYS A 112 0.67 -19.24 8.39
C LYS A 112 1.67 -19.22 7.23
N MET A 113 2.54 -18.20 7.13
CA MET A 113 3.54 -18.15 6.07
C MET A 113 4.49 -19.34 6.15
N VAL A 114 4.72 -19.98 5.02
CA VAL A 114 5.62 -21.14 4.87
C VAL A 114 6.50 -20.98 3.62
N LYS A 115 7.57 -21.76 3.54
CA LYS A 115 8.55 -21.67 2.43
C LYS A 115 7.91 -21.82 1.05
N SER A 116 6.92 -22.69 0.92
CA SER A 116 6.21 -22.89 -0.35
C SER A 116 5.48 -21.66 -0.87
N ASP A 117 5.11 -20.72 0.00
CA ASP A 117 4.52 -19.44 -0.46
C ASP A 117 5.54 -18.61 -1.27
N ALA A 118 6.81 -18.62 -0.83
CA ALA A 118 7.89 -17.96 -1.56
C ALA A 118 8.28 -18.74 -2.83
N GLU A 119 8.27 -20.06 -2.77
CA GLU A 119 8.57 -20.92 -3.93
C GLU A 119 7.62 -20.64 -5.11
N LEU A 120 6.33 -20.44 -4.86
CA LEU A 120 5.36 -20.04 -5.91
C LEU A 120 5.72 -18.69 -6.58
N VAL A 121 6.29 -17.76 -5.84
CA VAL A 121 6.77 -16.48 -6.38
C VAL A 121 8.00 -16.71 -7.26
N TYR A 122 8.94 -17.54 -6.83
CA TYR A 122 10.14 -17.86 -7.61
C TYR A 122 9.82 -18.68 -8.87
N ASP A 123 8.87 -19.61 -8.79
CA ASP A 123 8.40 -20.41 -9.93
C ASP A 123 7.73 -19.52 -11.02
N ALA A 124 7.17 -18.38 -10.63
CA ALA A 124 6.66 -17.37 -11.56
C ALA A 124 7.77 -16.50 -12.20
N GLY A 125 9.03 -16.74 -11.83
CA GLY A 125 10.20 -16.05 -12.39
C GLY A 125 10.54 -14.73 -11.71
N TRP A 126 10.10 -14.51 -10.48
CA TRP A 126 10.59 -13.43 -9.62
C TRP A 126 11.84 -13.90 -8.85
N ASP A 127 12.69 -12.96 -8.47
CA ASP A 127 13.87 -13.20 -7.65
C ASP A 127 13.65 -12.82 -6.17
N GLU A 128 14.68 -12.98 -5.36
CA GLU A 128 14.64 -12.65 -3.93
C GLU A 128 14.44 -11.15 -3.70
N GLU A 129 14.97 -10.29 -4.58
CA GLU A 129 14.85 -8.85 -4.47
C GLU A 129 13.40 -8.40 -4.68
N ALA A 130 12.74 -8.93 -5.73
CA ALA A 130 11.32 -8.69 -5.98
C ALA A 130 10.44 -9.11 -4.80
N LEU A 131 10.69 -10.31 -4.26
CA LEU A 131 9.93 -10.78 -3.10
C LEU A 131 10.18 -9.91 -1.86
N ALA A 132 11.43 -9.49 -1.63
CA ALA A 132 11.77 -8.58 -0.54
C ALA A 132 11.04 -7.24 -0.68
N ASP A 133 11.03 -6.64 -1.87
CA ASP A 133 10.30 -5.39 -2.14
C ASP A 133 8.80 -5.54 -1.85
N ALA A 134 8.17 -6.61 -2.31
CA ALA A 134 6.76 -6.88 -2.02
C ALA A 134 6.49 -7.01 -0.52
N ILE A 135 7.37 -7.66 0.22
CA ILE A 135 7.29 -7.79 1.69
C ILE A 135 7.42 -6.42 2.36
N TRP A 136 8.40 -5.59 1.94
CA TRP A 136 8.58 -4.25 2.51
C TRP A 136 7.38 -3.35 2.25
N ILE A 137 6.81 -3.37 1.04
CA ILE A 137 5.60 -2.62 0.71
C ILE A 137 4.43 -3.09 1.58
N CYS A 138 4.18 -4.40 1.63
CA CYS A 138 3.13 -5.00 2.44
C CYS A 138 3.28 -4.62 3.93
N ALA A 139 4.47 -4.78 4.52
CA ALA A 139 4.73 -4.48 5.92
C ALA A 139 4.52 -2.99 6.24
N ARG A 140 5.01 -2.10 5.35
CA ARG A 140 4.81 -0.66 5.48
C ARG A 140 3.33 -0.31 5.51
N PHE A 141 2.52 -0.88 4.60
CA PHE A 141 1.09 -0.57 4.57
C PHE A 141 0.32 -1.21 5.72
N ASN A 142 0.69 -2.39 6.16
CA ASN A 142 0.16 -2.97 7.39
C ASN A 142 0.41 -2.05 8.61
N MET A 143 1.59 -1.43 8.71
CA MET A 143 1.89 -0.42 9.72
C MET A 143 1.03 0.84 9.53
N MET A 144 0.99 1.38 8.29
CA MET A 144 0.25 2.62 8.00
C MET A 144 -1.24 2.50 8.22
N ASN A 145 -1.84 1.37 7.82
CA ASN A 145 -3.26 1.14 8.02
C ASN A 145 -3.60 1.16 9.53
N ARG A 146 -2.75 0.55 10.37
CA ARG A 146 -2.94 0.58 11.83
C ARG A 146 -2.77 1.98 12.41
N LEU A 147 -1.82 2.76 11.89
CA LEU A 147 -1.69 4.15 12.31
C LEU A 147 -2.90 4.98 11.89
N SER A 148 -3.37 4.85 10.66
CA SER A 148 -4.54 5.58 10.16
C SER A 148 -5.81 5.21 10.92
N LEU A 149 -6.12 3.93 11.03
CA LEU A 149 -7.29 3.42 11.73
C LEU A 149 -7.22 3.72 13.24
N GLY A 150 -6.04 3.54 13.85
CA GLY A 150 -5.84 3.80 15.29
C GLY A 150 -5.91 5.27 15.68
N HIS A 151 -5.79 6.21 14.72
CA HIS A 151 -6.02 7.64 14.93
C HIS A 151 -7.42 8.09 14.46
N GLY A 152 -8.21 7.19 13.87
CA GLY A 152 -9.54 7.51 13.35
C GLY A 152 -9.50 8.44 12.13
N LEU A 153 -8.50 8.27 11.23
CA LEU A 153 -8.48 9.01 9.98
C LEU A 153 -9.60 8.52 9.08
N GLU A 154 -10.38 9.44 8.54
CA GLU A 154 -11.53 9.12 7.68
C GLU A 154 -11.17 9.30 6.21
N ALA A 155 -11.70 8.43 5.38
CA ALA A 155 -11.62 8.55 3.94
C ALA A 155 -12.58 9.65 3.47
N ASP A 156 -12.10 10.49 2.56
CA ASP A 156 -12.92 11.45 1.83
C ASP A 156 -12.64 11.28 0.34
N PRO A 157 -13.55 10.59 -0.39
CA PRO A 157 -13.37 10.30 -1.82
C PRO A 157 -13.13 11.55 -2.67
N GLU A 158 -13.71 12.70 -2.31
CA GLU A 158 -13.54 13.96 -3.04
C GLU A 158 -12.08 14.48 -2.96
N THR A 159 -11.33 14.05 -1.96
CA THR A 159 -9.93 14.50 -1.76
C THR A 159 -8.90 13.55 -2.34
N PHE A 160 -9.24 12.33 -2.76
CA PHE A 160 -8.27 11.30 -3.15
C PHE A 160 -7.37 11.74 -4.31
N GLU A 161 -7.93 12.32 -5.36
CA GLU A 161 -7.15 12.79 -6.50
C GLU A 161 -6.20 13.95 -6.13
N ALA A 162 -6.66 14.88 -5.32
CA ALA A 162 -5.84 15.99 -4.84
C ALA A 162 -4.71 15.48 -3.91
N ARG A 163 -5.02 14.50 -3.06
CA ARG A 163 -4.06 13.86 -2.16
C ARG A 163 -3.04 13.04 -2.95
N ALA A 164 -3.47 12.30 -3.97
CA ALA A 164 -2.57 11.56 -4.85
C ALA A 164 -1.55 12.49 -5.51
N LYS A 165 -1.98 13.63 -6.04
CA LYS A 165 -1.09 14.65 -6.61
C LYS A 165 -0.11 15.24 -5.57
N ALA A 166 -0.57 15.45 -4.33
CA ALA A 166 0.27 15.97 -3.24
C ALA A 166 1.26 14.91 -2.71
N MET A 167 0.94 13.63 -2.86
CA MET A 167 1.78 12.48 -2.47
C MET A 167 2.70 12.02 -3.61
N GLU A 168 2.70 12.69 -4.77
CA GLU A 168 3.78 12.51 -5.75
C GLU A 168 5.10 12.85 -5.02
N TYR A 169 5.70 11.80 -4.48
CA TYR A 169 7.06 11.84 -3.96
C TYR A 169 7.92 12.41 -5.08
N SER A 170 8.70 13.42 -4.77
CA SER A 170 9.46 14.21 -5.72
C SER A 170 9.94 13.36 -6.91
N LYS A 171 9.50 13.76 -8.09
CA LYS A 171 10.06 13.23 -9.34
C LYS A 171 11.56 13.46 -9.30
N LYS A 172 12.34 12.41 -9.09
CA LYS A 172 13.74 12.40 -9.50
C LYS A 172 13.82 12.03 -10.95
#